data_cad0c0304ef657d89de2b07ec18acb3f
#
_entry.id   cad0c0304ef657d89de2b07ec18acb3f
#
_cell.length_a   1.000
_cell.length_b   1.000
_cell.length_c   1.000
_cell.angle_alpha   90.00
_cell.angle_beta   90.00
_cell.angle_gamma   90.00
#
_symmetry.space_group_name_H-M   'P 1'
#
loop_
_entity.id
_entity.type
_entity.pdbx_description
1 polymer ?
#
loop_
_entity_poly.entity_id
_entity_poly.type
_entity_poly.pdbx_seq_one_letter_code
_entity_poly.pdbx_strand_id
1 'polypeptide(L)'
;MNEADTDWEPKIVAFLCNWCSYAGADLAGISRLQYPTNVRVIRVPCSGRIDPFFIIKALQRGADGVLVSGCHPGDCHYISGNYAARRRFAILKRLLEYVGIEPGRVQFTWVSAAEAERFAKIIRKVTADVKALGPAKRLVKDFSAISHQLSAVSIQP
;
A
#
# COMPACT_ATOMS: atom_id res chain seq x y z
N MET A 1 12.79 -26.42 -8.73
CA MET A 1 12.82 -25.03 -8.17
C MET A 1 13.71 -24.24 -9.10
N ASN A 2 13.12 -23.38 -9.94
CA ASN A 2 13.87 -22.61 -10.93
C ASN A 2 14.56 -21.42 -10.27
N GLU A 3 15.89 -21.37 -10.40
CA GLU A 3 16.78 -20.29 -9.93
C GLU A 3 16.63 -18.95 -10.67
N ALA A 4 15.53 -18.73 -11.40
CA ALA A 4 15.36 -17.58 -12.29
C ALA A 4 14.67 -16.35 -11.68
N ASP A 5 14.45 -16.27 -10.35
CA ASP A 5 13.66 -15.17 -9.76
C ASP A 5 14.31 -14.50 -8.53
N THR A 6 15.63 -14.45 -8.48
CA THR A 6 16.35 -13.84 -7.35
C THR A 6 16.40 -12.30 -7.37
N ASP A 7 16.00 -11.65 -8.48
CA ASP A 7 16.09 -10.18 -8.67
C ASP A 7 14.72 -9.47 -8.67
N TRP A 8 13.62 -10.20 -8.43
CA TRP A 8 12.31 -9.56 -8.38
C TRP A 8 12.09 -8.80 -7.06
N GLU A 9 11.72 -7.53 -7.18
CA GLU A 9 11.37 -6.67 -6.04
C GLU A 9 9.88 -6.28 -6.10
N PRO A 10 9.13 -6.45 -4.99
CA PRO A 10 7.71 -6.15 -4.95
C PRO A 10 7.42 -4.66 -5.12
N LYS A 11 6.41 -4.32 -5.88
CA LYS A 11 5.87 -2.95 -6.00
C LYS A 11 4.86 -2.71 -4.88
N ILE A 12 5.20 -1.87 -3.93
CA ILE A 12 4.35 -1.58 -2.77
C ILE A 12 3.82 -0.15 -2.85
N VAL A 13 2.54 0.03 -2.61
CA VAL A 13 1.90 1.33 -2.44
C VAL A 13 1.58 1.54 -0.97
N ALA A 14 2.05 2.63 -0.38
CA ALA A 14 1.80 3.00 1.01
C ALA A 14 0.94 4.26 1.10
N PHE A 15 -0.29 4.12 1.60
CA PHE A 15 -1.15 5.26 1.93
C PHE A 15 -0.86 5.71 3.37
N LEU A 16 -0.26 6.88 3.51
CA LEU A 16 0.19 7.41 4.79
C LEU A 16 -0.60 8.64 5.20
N CYS A 17 -1.12 8.63 6.44
CA CYS A 17 -1.75 9.79 7.06
C CYS A 17 -0.75 10.94 7.18
N ASN A 18 -1.14 12.13 6.71
CA ASN A 18 -0.29 13.32 6.69
C ASN A 18 0.28 13.68 8.07
N TRP A 19 -0.54 13.58 9.12
CA TRP A 19 -0.24 14.10 10.45
C TRP A 19 0.66 13.18 11.29
N CYS A 20 0.68 11.88 10.98
CA CYS A 20 1.41 10.89 11.77
C CYS A 20 2.36 10.08 10.89
N SER A 21 1.82 9.13 10.13
CA SER A 21 2.65 8.14 9.42
C SER A 21 3.54 8.76 8.34
N TYR A 22 3.05 9.81 7.65
CA TYR A 22 3.87 10.52 6.67
C TYR A 22 4.97 11.34 7.36
N ALA A 23 4.63 12.02 8.46
CA ALA A 23 5.63 12.74 9.25
C ALA A 23 6.68 11.79 9.84
N GLY A 24 6.29 10.59 10.28
CA GLY A 24 7.22 9.54 10.70
C GLY A 24 8.10 9.03 9.55
N ALA A 25 7.56 8.94 8.33
CA ALA A 25 8.32 8.60 7.13
C ALA A 25 9.33 9.70 6.77
N ASP A 26 8.92 10.96 6.85
CA ASP A 26 9.76 12.14 6.63
C ASP A 26 10.92 12.18 7.64
N LEU A 27 10.61 11.99 8.92
CA LEU A 27 11.63 11.88 9.98
C LEU A 27 12.59 10.73 9.72
N ALA A 28 12.12 9.58 9.23
CA ALA A 28 12.99 8.46 8.87
C ALA A 28 13.97 8.84 7.73
N GLY A 29 13.49 9.60 6.74
CA GLY A 29 14.31 10.14 5.67
C GLY A 29 15.38 11.12 6.17
N ILE A 30 14.99 12.10 6.98
CA ILE A 30 15.90 13.09 7.60
C ILE A 30 16.95 12.39 8.48
N SER A 31 16.53 11.36 9.22
CA SER A 31 17.42 10.56 10.06
C SER A 31 18.26 9.54 9.27
N ARG A 32 18.13 9.50 7.94
CA ARG A 32 18.85 8.59 7.03
C ARG A 32 18.69 7.10 7.39
N LEU A 33 17.54 6.74 7.93
CA LEU A 33 17.25 5.34 8.23
C LEU A 33 17.08 4.55 6.94
N GLN A 34 17.82 3.46 6.81
CA GLN A 34 17.77 2.62 5.62
C GLN A 34 16.57 1.68 5.65
N TYR A 35 15.78 1.68 4.60
CA TYR A 35 14.70 0.73 4.33
C TYR A 35 14.52 0.55 2.82
N PRO A 36 13.85 -0.53 2.35
CA PRO A 36 13.66 -0.79 0.92
C PRO A 36 13.02 0.37 0.16
N THR A 37 13.53 0.69 -1.03
CA THR A 37 13.08 1.81 -1.86
C THR A 37 11.91 1.48 -2.79
N ASN A 38 11.47 0.23 -2.80
CA ASN A 38 10.40 -0.30 -3.64
C ASN A 38 8.98 0.09 -3.17
N VAL A 39 8.88 1.03 -2.23
CA VAL A 39 7.61 1.53 -1.68
C VAL A 39 7.29 2.90 -2.25
N ARG A 40 6.10 3.05 -2.85
CA ARG A 40 5.57 4.32 -3.35
C ARG A 40 4.61 4.91 -2.32
N VAL A 41 4.96 6.05 -1.76
CA VAL A 41 4.17 6.74 -0.74
C VAL A 41 3.11 7.62 -1.38
N ILE A 42 1.87 7.46 -0.95
CA ILE A 42 0.74 8.35 -1.25
C ILE A 42 0.31 8.99 0.06
N ARG A 43 0.54 10.30 0.17
CA ARG A 43 0.12 11.09 1.33
C ARG A 43 -1.37 11.38 1.24
N VAL A 44 -2.10 11.09 2.31
CA VAL A 44 -3.53 11.37 2.45
C VAL A 44 -3.80 12.25 3.66
N PRO A 45 -4.82 13.11 3.65
CA PRO A 45 -5.13 13.99 4.79
C PRO A 45 -5.32 13.21 6.10
N CYS A 46 -5.97 12.06 6.02
CA CYS A 46 -6.24 11.18 7.18
C CYS A 46 -6.43 9.75 6.69
N SER A 47 -6.04 8.76 7.50
CA SER A 47 -6.33 7.35 7.19
C SER A 47 -7.84 7.08 7.03
N GLY A 48 -8.69 7.84 7.72
CA GLY A 48 -10.14 7.78 7.55
C GLY A 48 -10.65 8.20 6.16
N ARG A 49 -9.81 8.89 5.34
CA ARG A 49 -10.13 9.25 3.96
C ARG A 49 -9.87 8.11 2.98
N ILE A 50 -9.11 7.09 3.39
CA ILE A 50 -8.75 5.97 2.52
C ILE A 50 -10.00 5.12 2.26
N ASP A 51 -10.45 5.14 1.01
CA ASP A 51 -11.52 4.30 0.53
C ASP A 51 -10.96 2.91 0.17
N PRO A 52 -11.67 1.81 0.46
CA PRO A 52 -11.32 0.47 -0.02
C PRO A 52 -11.02 0.42 -1.52
N PHE A 53 -11.71 1.22 -2.32
CA PHE A 53 -11.49 1.32 -3.76
C PHE A 53 -10.05 1.73 -4.11
N PHE A 54 -9.40 2.59 -3.32
CA PHE A 54 -8.01 2.99 -3.57
C PHE A 54 -7.06 1.80 -3.44
N ILE A 55 -7.30 0.94 -2.46
CA ILE A 55 -6.50 -0.27 -2.23
C ILE A 55 -6.69 -1.27 -3.37
N ILE A 56 -7.95 -1.54 -3.73
CA ILE A 56 -8.29 -2.42 -4.85
C ILE A 56 -7.70 -1.87 -6.15
N LYS A 57 -7.78 -0.56 -6.37
CA LYS A 57 -7.24 0.08 -7.57
C LYS A 57 -5.71 0.00 -7.65
N ALA A 58 -5.01 0.10 -6.52
CA ALA A 58 -3.56 -0.09 -6.47
C ALA A 58 -3.18 -1.51 -6.91
N LEU A 59 -3.86 -2.54 -6.36
CA LEU A 59 -3.65 -3.93 -6.75
C LEU A 59 -3.99 -4.17 -8.23
N GLN A 60 -5.09 -3.61 -8.73
CA GLN A 60 -5.47 -3.70 -10.15
C GLN A 60 -4.44 -3.07 -11.08
N ARG A 61 -3.69 -2.06 -10.61
CA ARG A 61 -2.63 -1.39 -11.38
C ARG A 61 -1.25 -2.02 -11.19
N GLY A 62 -1.20 -3.21 -10.60
CA GLY A 62 0.03 -4.00 -10.51
C GLY A 62 0.86 -3.72 -9.27
N ALA A 63 0.27 -3.19 -8.20
CA ALA A 63 0.92 -3.23 -6.90
C ALA A 63 0.88 -4.66 -6.36
N ASP A 64 2.02 -5.16 -5.88
CA ASP A 64 2.14 -6.48 -5.26
C ASP A 64 1.69 -6.47 -3.80
N GLY A 65 1.79 -5.29 -3.16
CA GLY A 65 1.35 -5.07 -1.80
C GLY A 65 0.85 -3.65 -1.55
N VAL A 66 -0.01 -3.49 -0.55
CA VAL A 66 -0.53 -2.19 -0.12
C VAL A 66 -0.40 -2.06 1.39
N LEU A 67 0.22 -0.97 1.83
CA LEU A 67 0.29 -0.58 3.23
C LEU A 67 -0.66 0.60 3.48
N VAL A 68 -1.48 0.51 4.51
CA VAL A 68 -2.24 1.64 5.04
C VAL A 68 -1.71 1.96 6.43
N SER A 69 -1.31 3.21 6.67
CA SER A 69 -0.81 3.60 7.98
C SER A 69 -1.45 4.90 8.47
N GLY A 70 -1.89 4.89 9.72
CA GLY A 70 -2.56 5.99 10.39
C GLY A 70 -1.99 6.30 11.77
N CYS A 71 -2.61 7.29 12.42
CA CYS A 71 -2.30 7.68 13.79
C CYS A 71 -2.69 6.57 14.76
N HIS A 72 -1.98 6.43 15.87
CA HIS A 72 -2.40 5.55 16.96
C HIS A 72 -3.82 5.83 17.44
N PRO A 73 -4.55 4.82 17.95
CA PRO A 73 -5.85 5.03 18.58
C PRO A 73 -5.77 6.10 19.66
N GLY A 74 -6.67 7.10 19.59
CA GLY A 74 -6.67 8.25 20.48
C GLY A 74 -5.93 9.49 19.95
N ASP A 75 -4.97 9.34 19.01
CA ASP A 75 -4.10 10.43 18.53
C ASP A 75 -4.52 11.00 17.18
N CYS A 76 -5.74 10.71 16.72
CA CYS A 76 -6.17 11.17 15.40
C CYS A 76 -6.38 12.69 15.38
N HIS A 77 -5.69 13.40 14.49
CA HIS A 77 -5.85 14.84 14.29
C HIS A 77 -7.32 15.25 14.02
N TYR A 78 -8.10 14.37 13.39
CA TYR A 78 -9.53 14.55 13.12
C TYR A 78 -10.42 13.73 14.08
N ILE A 79 -9.93 13.43 15.27
CA ILE A 79 -10.62 12.75 16.38
C ILE A 79 -10.88 11.26 16.12
N SER A 80 -11.58 10.89 15.05
CA SER A 80 -12.08 9.51 14.83
C SER A 80 -11.68 8.85 13.51
N GLY A 81 -10.89 9.55 12.67
CA GLY A 81 -10.55 9.05 11.33
C GLY A 81 -9.82 7.70 11.33
N ASN A 82 -8.92 7.48 12.27
CA ASN A 82 -8.21 6.20 12.44
C ASN A 82 -9.16 5.06 12.85
N TYR A 83 -10.15 5.30 13.69
CA TYR A 83 -11.16 4.30 14.04
C TYR A 83 -12.05 3.94 12.84
N ALA A 84 -12.43 4.92 12.02
CA ALA A 84 -13.15 4.67 10.77
C ALA A 84 -12.31 3.82 9.80
N ALA A 85 -11.03 4.13 9.65
CA ALA A 85 -10.09 3.34 8.86
C ALA A 85 -9.99 1.90 9.35
N ARG A 86 -9.83 1.70 10.66
CA ARG A 86 -9.74 0.37 11.27
C ARG A 86 -10.97 -0.50 10.96
N ARG A 87 -12.18 0.07 11.08
CA ARG A 87 -13.43 -0.68 10.78
C ARG A 87 -13.51 -1.06 9.30
N ARG A 88 -13.25 -0.10 8.40
CA ARG A 88 -13.25 -0.38 6.94
C ARG A 88 -12.22 -1.43 6.56
N PHE A 89 -11.03 -1.34 7.11
CA PHE A 89 -9.97 -2.29 6.83
C PHE A 89 -10.31 -3.70 7.29
N ALA A 90 -10.93 -3.88 8.46
CA ALA A 90 -11.33 -5.18 8.95
C ALA A 90 -12.33 -5.89 8.02
N ILE A 91 -13.30 -5.12 7.45
CA ILE A 91 -14.25 -5.62 6.47
C ILE A 91 -13.56 -5.92 5.14
N LEU A 92 -12.75 -4.96 4.66
CA LEU A 92 -12.02 -5.11 3.41
C LEU A 92 -11.12 -6.34 3.40
N LYS A 93 -10.41 -6.60 4.50
CA LYS A 93 -9.52 -7.75 4.61
C LYS A 93 -10.26 -9.06 4.34
N ARG A 94 -11.42 -9.26 4.95
CA ARG A 94 -12.24 -10.46 4.71
C ARG A 94 -12.74 -10.56 3.27
N LEU A 95 -13.12 -9.42 2.67
CA LEU A 95 -13.53 -9.39 1.27
C LEU A 95 -12.37 -9.76 0.33
N LEU A 96 -11.17 -9.23 0.57
CA LEU A 96 -9.98 -9.53 -0.23
C LEU A 96 -9.61 -11.02 -0.12
N GLU A 97 -9.66 -11.59 1.07
CA GLU A 97 -9.43 -13.02 1.29
C GLU A 97 -10.48 -13.87 0.53
N TYR A 98 -11.75 -13.46 0.57
CA TYR A 98 -12.83 -14.15 -0.16
C TYR A 98 -12.62 -14.13 -1.68
N VAL A 99 -12.15 -13.03 -2.25
CA VAL A 99 -11.86 -12.95 -3.69
C VAL A 99 -10.47 -13.53 -4.04
N GLY A 100 -9.77 -14.10 -3.05
CA GLY A 100 -8.54 -14.86 -3.23
C GLY A 100 -7.27 -14.00 -3.31
N ILE A 101 -7.26 -12.82 -2.69
CA ILE A 101 -6.04 -12.06 -2.43
C ILE A 101 -5.37 -12.65 -1.19
N GLU A 102 -4.09 -12.98 -1.31
CA GLU A 102 -3.35 -13.60 -0.23
C GLU A 102 -3.26 -12.69 1.00
N PRO A 103 -3.54 -13.22 2.20
CA PRO A 103 -3.31 -12.49 3.45
C PRO A 103 -1.84 -12.01 3.53
N GLY A 104 -1.66 -10.77 3.96
CA GLY A 104 -0.33 -10.16 3.99
C GLY A 104 -0.01 -9.20 2.85
N ARG A 105 -0.71 -9.29 1.69
CA ARG A 105 -0.55 -8.29 0.63
C ARG A 105 -1.12 -6.92 1.01
N VAL A 106 -2.15 -6.88 1.82
CA VAL A 106 -2.75 -5.63 2.30
C VAL A 106 -2.60 -5.55 3.81
N GLN A 107 -1.79 -4.61 4.28
CA GLN A 107 -1.46 -4.44 5.68
C GLN A 107 -1.92 -3.10 6.22
N PHE A 108 -2.29 -3.07 7.49
CA PHE A 108 -2.71 -1.87 8.20
C PHE A 108 -1.88 -1.71 9.48
N THR A 109 -1.34 -0.51 9.70
CA THR A 109 -0.48 -0.22 10.85
C THR A 109 -0.76 1.15 11.46
N TRP A 110 -0.22 1.34 12.65
CA TRP A 110 -0.20 2.62 13.36
C TRP A 110 1.23 3.12 13.50
N VAL A 111 1.46 4.38 13.15
CA VAL A 111 2.75 5.06 13.28
C VAL A 111 2.51 6.50 13.67
N SER A 112 3.18 6.98 14.72
CA SER A 112 3.18 8.40 15.10
C SER A 112 4.26 9.19 14.35
N ALA A 113 4.18 10.51 14.42
CA ALA A 113 5.16 11.41 13.79
C ALA A 113 6.59 11.22 14.34
N ALA A 114 6.74 10.79 15.59
CA ALA A 114 8.04 10.59 16.25
C ALA A 114 8.60 9.17 16.07
N GLU A 115 7.86 8.25 15.40
CA GLU A 115 8.24 6.84 15.30
C GLU A 115 8.96 6.50 13.98
N ALA A 116 10.02 7.21 13.63
CA ALA A 116 10.81 6.98 12.41
C ALA A 116 11.37 5.56 12.31
N GLU A 117 11.94 5.04 13.40
CA GLU A 117 12.49 3.67 13.44
C GLU A 117 11.40 2.61 13.26
N ARG A 118 10.24 2.83 13.89
CA ARG A 118 9.07 1.97 13.73
C ARG A 118 8.60 1.97 12.29
N PHE A 119 8.54 3.13 11.65
CA PHE A 119 8.20 3.25 10.23
C PHE A 119 9.15 2.41 9.37
N ALA A 120 10.46 2.62 9.50
CA ALA A 120 11.46 1.87 8.74
C ALA A 120 11.36 0.35 8.98
N LYS A 121 11.10 -0.08 10.23
CA LYS A 121 10.89 -1.49 10.59
C LYS A 121 9.64 -2.06 9.90
N ILE A 122 8.54 -1.30 9.86
CA ILE A 122 7.30 -1.70 9.20
C ILE A 122 7.54 -1.86 7.70
N ILE A 123 8.22 -0.92 7.05
CA ILE A 123 8.51 -1.01 5.61
C ILE A 123 9.34 -2.26 5.30
N ARG A 124 10.39 -2.54 6.08
CA ARG A 124 11.18 -3.77 5.92
C ARG A 124 10.32 -5.03 6.06
N LYS A 125 9.45 -5.07 7.08
CA LYS A 125 8.56 -6.21 7.31
C LYS A 125 7.58 -6.39 6.16
N VAL A 126 6.88 -5.33 5.74
CA VAL A 126 5.89 -5.39 4.64
C VAL A 126 6.56 -5.85 3.34
N THR A 127 7.75 -5.33 3.04
CA THR A 127 8.50 -5.75 1.85
C THR A 127 8.85 -7.24 1.90
N ALA A 128 9.34 -7.72 3.05
CA ALA A 128 9.67 -9.13 3.23
C ALA A 128 8.43 -10.04 3.12
N ASP A 129 7.32 -9.65 3.77
CA ASP A 129 6.06 -10.41 3.72
C ASP A 129 5.53 -10.51 2.28
N VAL A 130 5.52 -9.39 1.53
CA VAL A 130 5.05 -9.38 0.14
C VAL A 130 6.02 -10.13 -0.79
N LYS A 131 7.33 -10.01 -0.54
CA LYS A 131 8.34 -10.75 -1.32
C LYS A 131 8.18 -12.26 -1.15
N ALA A 132 7.88 -12.73 0.05
CA ALA A 132 7.61 -14.14 0.32
C ALA A 132 6.35 -14.68 -0.38
N LEU A 133 5.37 -13.82 -0.66
CA LEU A 133 4.14 -14.18 -1.40
C LEU A 133 4.35 -14.22 -2.93
N GLY A 134 5.45 -13.65 -3.43
CA GLY A 134 5.72 -13.52 -4.86
C GLY A 134 4.85 -12.46 -5.56
N PRO A 135 4.95 -12.33 -6.90
CA PRO A 135 4.19 -11.35 -7.67
C PRO A 135 2.67 -11.51 -7.55
N ALA A 136 1.94 -10.40 -7.49
CA ALA A 136 0.48 -10.42 -7.44
C ALA A 136 -0.07 -10.84 -8.80
N LYS A 137 -0.86 -11.93 -8.84
CA LYS A 137 -1.47 -12.46 -10.07
C LYS A 137 -2.97 -12.16 -10.15
N ARG A 138 -3.63 -11.95 -9.01
CA ARG A 138 -5.07 -11.67 -8.94
C ARG A 138 -5.36 -10.18 -8.95
N LEU A 139 -6.48 -9.80 -9.52
CA LEU A 139 -6.97 -8.43 -9.72
C LEU A 139 -6.11 -7.56 -10.65
N VAL A 140 -4.90 -7.95 -11.01
CA VAL A 140 -4.06 -7.19 -11.95
C VAL A 140 -4.75 -7.13 -13.30
N LYS A 141 -5.02 -5.90 -13.78
CA LYS A 141 -5.56 -5.68 -15.13
C LYS A 141 -4.42 -5.36 -16.07
N ASP A 142 -4.38 -6.08 -17.16
CA ASP A 142 -3.50 -5.74 -18.27
C ASP A 142 -4.09 -4.52 -19.02
N PHE A 143 -3.46 -3.36 -18.80
CA PHE A 143 -3.87 -2.13 -19.47
C PHE A 143 -3.24 -1.97 -20.86
N SER A 144 -2.33 -2.84 -21.29
CA SER A 144 -1.68 -2.78 -22.60
C SER A 144 -2.69 -3.02 -23.73
N ALA A 145 -3.61 -3.95 -23.53
CA ALA A 145 -4.68 -4.23 -24.50
C ALA A 145 -5.66 -3.06 -24.70
N ILE A 146 -5.89 -2.26 -23.65
CA ILE A 146 -6.81 -1.11 -23.70
C ILE A 146 -6.20 0.06 -24.47
N SER A 147 -4.89 0.30 -24.33
CA SER A 147 -4.19 1.35 -25.08
C SER A 147 -4.17 1.07 -26.60
N HIS A 148 -4.07 -0.19 -27.01
CA HIS A 148 -4.19 -0.58 -28.42
C HIS A 148 -5.60 -0.35 -28.99
N GLN A 149 -6.65 -0.58 -28.21
CA GLN A 149 -8.03 -0.32 -28.65
C GLN A 149 -8.32 1.18 -28.76
N LEU A 150 -7.80 2.01 -27.87
CA LEU A 150 -7.97 3.46 -27.92
C LEU A 150 -7.23 4.10 -29.10
N SER A 151 -6.05 3.61 -29.46
CA SER A 151 -5.31 4.08 -30.64
C SER A 151 -5.97 3.66 -31.97
N ALA A 152 -6.69 2.54 -31.98
CA ALA A 152 -7.41 2.09 -33.18
C ALA A 152 -8.70 2.89 -33.43
N VAL A 153 -9.29 3.51 -32.42
CA VAL A 153 -10.51 4.34 -32.54
C VAL A 153 -10.20 5.76 -33.02
N SER A 154 -8.96 6.22 -32.93
CA SER A 154 -8.56 7.59 -33.27
C SER A 154 -8.20 7.79 -34.75
N ILE A 155 -8.34 6.78 -35.61
CA ILE A 155 -8.00 6.88 -37.03
C ILE A 155 -9.20 6.38 -37.85
N GLN A 156 -10.24 7.21 -37.93
CA GLN A 156 -11.15 7.22 -39.05
C GLN A 156 -11.42 8.69 -39.43
N PRO A 157 -11.09 9.10 -40.68
CA PRO A 157 -11.34 10.45 -41.20
C PRO A 157 -12.83 10.73 -41.37
#